data_867c1c327e9fddf237adb10a49c9dc6c
#
_entry.id   867c1c327e9fddf237adb10a49c9dc6c
#
_cell.length_a   1.000
_cell.length_b   1.000
_cell.length_c   1.000
_cell.angle_alpha   90.00
_cell.angle_beta   90.00
_cell.angle_gamma   90.00
#
_symmetry.space_group_name_H-M   'P 1'
#
loop_
_entity.id
_entity.type
_entity.pdbx_description
1 polymer ?
#
loop_
_entity_poly.entity_id
_entity_poly.type
_entity_poly.pdbx_seq_one_letter_code
_entity_poly.pdbx_strand_id
1 'polypeptide(L)'
;ELNPTIVLFDRFMIEEQFGWRITENCPNALQIVDTEDLHCLRLARQKAFKENRIFSTNDLLVEEIAKREIAIILRCDISLIIAEYEIELLQTLFKINPDLLFYLPLLLDSIDKQTIQNLPSFEDRNTFIFIGNFLHEPNWNAVQYLNETIWPIIRKEMPEANLLVYGAYPSQKVMQLHQPK
;
A
#
# COMPACT_ATOMS: atom_id res chain seq x y z
N GLU A 1 24.30 8.79 -25.04
CA GLU A 1 23.18 7.85 -24.91
C GLU A 1 23.39 7.01 -23.66
N LEU A 2 22.34 6.85 -22.84
CA LEU A 2 22.38 5.94 -21.70
C LEU A 2 22.24 4.50 -22.24
N ASN A 3 23.12 3.61 -21.77
CA ASN A 3 23.03 2.18 -22.06
C ASN A 3 22.89 1.43 -20.71
N PRO A 4 21.70 1.45 -20.09
CA PRO A 4 21.49 0.87 -18.77
C PRO A 4 21.56 -0.65 -18.84
N THR A 5 22.11 -1.27 -17.79
CA THR A 5 22.06 -2.72 -17.58
C THR A 5 20.82 -3.14 -16.80
N ILE A 6 20.21 -2.21 -16.07
CA ILE A 6 18.99 -2.42 -15.28
C ILE A 6 18.08 -1.20 -15.49
N VAL A 7 16.80 -1.44 -15.70
CA VAL A 7 15.74 -0.42 -15.75
C VAL A 7 14.68 -0.78 -14.72
N LEU A 8 14.38 0.16 -13.83
CA LEU A 8 13.31 0.06 -12.84
C LEU A 8 12.15 0.98 -13.26
N PHE A 9 10.98 0.40 -13.42
CA PHE A 9 9.73 1.14 -13.67
C PHE A 9 8.99 1.36 -12.35
N ASP A 10 8.77 2.63 -11.98
CA ASP A 10 7.97 3.02 -10.83
C ASP A 10 6.49 2.90 -11.20
N ARG A 11 5.88 1.82 -10.82
CA ARG A 11 4.50 1.40 -11.12
C ARG A 11 4.25 0.98 -12.57
N PHE A 12 3.21 0.18 -12.74
CA PHE A 12 2.85 -0.40 -14.04
C PHE A 12 2.63 0.66 -15.15
N MET A 13 2.09 1.84 -14.81
CA MET A 13 1.81 2.89 -15.78
C MET A 13 3.07 3.42 -16.48
N ILE A 14 4.20 3.42 -15.79
CA ILE A 14 5.48 3.89 -16.36
C ILE A 14 6.02 2.87 -17.35
N GLU A 15 5.94 1.57 -17.03
CA GLU A 15 6.31 0.53 -17.99
C GLU A 15 5.40 0.56 -19.21
N GLU A 16 4.09 0.68 -19.04
CA GLU A 16 3.11 0.75 -20.13
C GLU A 16 3.43 1.90 -21.10
N GLN A 17 3.89 3.01 -20.56
CA GLN A 17 4.21 4.19 -21.35
C GLN A 17 5.59 4.08 -22.04
N PHE A 18 6.59 3.48 -21.39
CA PHE A 18 7.99 3.56 -21.83
C PHE A 18 8.66 2.20 -22.06
N GLY A 19 8.09 1.09 -21.60
CA GLY A 19 8.70 -0.24 -21.68
C GLY A 19 9.09 -0.65 -23.09
N TRP A 20 8.23 -0.37 -24.07
CA TRP A 20 8.51 -0.67 -25.47
C TRP A 20 9.81 0.00 -25.97
N ARG A 21 10.13 1.21 -25.50
CA ARG A 21 11.38 1.92 -25.86
C ARG A 21 12.60 1.22 -25.30
N ILE A 22 12.48 0.68 -24.07
CA ILE A 22 13.56 -0.07 -23.44
C ILE A 22 13.81 -1.37 -24.21
N THR A 23 12.75 -2.07 -24.55
CA THR A 23 12.84 -3.31 -25.34
C THR A 23 13.52 -3.08 -26.69
N GLU A 24 13.20 -1.96 -27.37
CA GLU A 24 13.81 -1.65 -28.67
C GLU A 24 15.26 -1.14 -28.57
N ASN A 25 15.58 -0.30 -27.59
CA ASN A 25 16.87 0.40 -27.55
C ASN A 25 17.87 -0.21 -26.56
N CYS A 26 17.41 -0.98 -25.58
CA CYS A 26 18.21 -1.60 -24.52
C CYS A 26 17.78 -3.06 -24.29
N PRO A 27 17.78 -3.92 -25.33
CA PRO A 27 17.20 -5.27 -25.26
C PRO A 27 17.88 -6.21 -24.26
N ASN A 28 19.08 -5.87 -23.79
CA ASN A 28 19.82 -6.65 -22.80
C ASN A 28 19.69 -6.09 -21.38
N ALA A 29 18.94 -5.01 -21.17
CA ALA A 29 18.70 -4.46 -19.85
C ALA A 29 17.69 -5.33 -19.07
N LEU A 30 18.02 -5.65 -17.82
CA LEU A 30 17.08 -6.27 -16.90
C LEU A 30 15.93 -5.29 -16.60
N GLN A 31 14.71 -5.69 -16.86
CA GLN A 31 13.52 -4.86 -16.66
C GLN A 31 12.82 -5.27 -15.37
N ILE A 32 12.73 -4.33 -14.44
CA ILE A 32 12.13 -4.52 -13.12
C ILE A 32 10.94 -3.57 -13.02
N VAL A 33 9.80 -4.05 -12.56
CA VAL A 33 8.69 -3.19 -12.15
C VAL A 33 8.55 -3.19 -10.62
N ASP A 34 8.52 -2.00 -10.03
CA ASP A 34 8.09 -1.81 -8.65
C ASP A 34 6.58 -1.50 -8.68
N THR A 35 5.80 -2.41 -8.12
CA THR A 35 4.33 -2.24 -8.13
C THR A 35 3.87 -1.22 -7.11
N GLU A 36 4.67 -0.95 -6.06
CA GLU A 36 4.31 -0.23 -4.82
C GLU A 36 3.13 -0.89 -4.09
N ASP A 37 2.00 -1.03 -4.76
CA ASP A 37 0.83 -1.85 -4.39
C ASP A 37 0.15 -2.36 -5.66
N LEU A 38 -0.67 -3.39 -5.56
CA LEU A 38 -1.52 -3.80 -6.67
C LEU A 38 -2.68 -2.80 -6.83
N HIS A 39 -2.56 -1.92 -7.80
CA HIS A 39 -3.56 -0.89 -8.09
C HIS A 39 -4.94 -1.49 -8.38
N CYS A 40 -5.00 -2.60 -9.09
CA CYS A 40 -6.25 -3.31 -9.36
C CYS A 40 -6.94 -3.75 -8.07
N LEU A 41 -6.18 -4.25 -7.10
CA LEU A 41 -6.71 -4.67 -5.79
C LEU A 41 -7.27 -3.49 -5.01
N ARG A 42 -6.52 -2.39 -4.96
CA ARG A 42 -6.94 -1.16 -4.27
C ARG A 42 -8.22 -0.59 -4.89
N LEU A 43 -8.28 -0.50 -6.22
CA LEU A 43 -9.44 0.05 -6.92
C LEU A 43 -10.67 -0.85 -6.84
N ALA A 44 -10.50 -2.17 -6.92
CA ALA A 44 -11.62 -3.11 -6.75
C ALA A 44 -12.20 -3.06 -5.34
N ARG A 45 -11.36 -2.96 -4.31
CA ARG A 45 -11.79 -2.75 -2.91
C ARG A 45 -12.52 -1.41 -2.74
N GLN A 46 -12.00 -0.33 -3.31
CA GLN A 46 -12.64 0.99 -3.27
C GLN A 46 -14.01 0.96 -3.94
N LYS A 47 -14.13 0.30 -5.09
CA LYS A 47 -15.40 0.13 -5.82
C LYS A 47 -16.42 -0.64 -4.99
N ALA A 48 -16.02 -1.79 -4.43
CA ALA A 48 -16.88 -2.58 -3.56
C ALA A 48 -17.38 -1.76 -2.35
N PHE A 49 -16.50 -0.99 -1.72
CA PHE A 49 -16.84 -0.09 -0.63
C PHE A 49 -17.87 0.98 -1.04
N LYS A 50 -17.65 1.65 -2.19
CA LYS A 50 -18.59 2.68 -2.70
C LYS A 50 -19.96 2.10 -3.08
N GLU A 51 -19.98 0.83 -3.49
CA GLU A 51 -21.19 0.08 -3.82
C GLU A 51 -21.85 -0.59 -2.59
N ASN A 52 -21.32 -0.37 -1.38
CA ASN A 52 -21.79 -0.99 -0.12
C ASN A 52 -21.89 -2.53 -0.21
N ARG A 53 -20.97 -3.18 -0.89
CA ARG A 53 -20.88 -4.63 -1.00
C ARG A 53 -19.55 -5.18 -0.48
N ILE A 54 -19.55 -6.46 -0.18
CA ILE A 54 -18.31 -7.15 0.21
C ILE A 54 -17.44 -7.32 -1.04
N PHE A 55 -16.16 -7.00 -0.92
CA PHE A 55 -15.16 -7.28 -1.94
C PHE A 55 -14.96 -8.79 -2.11
N SER A 56 -14.84 -9.23 -3.35
CA SER A 56 -14.44 -10.60 -3.71
C SER A 56 -13.21 -10.55 -4.62
N THR A 57 -12.29 -11.50 -4.47
CA THR A 57 -11.13 -11.61 -5.37
C THR A 57 -11.53 -11.81 -6.83
N ASN A 58 -12.71 -12.38 -7.08
CA ASN A 58 -13.26 -12.51 -8.44
C ASN A 58 -13.56 -11.15 -9.10
N ASP A 59 -13.71 -10.08 -8.32
CA ASP A 59 -13.86 -8.73 -8.85
C ASP A 59 -12.66 -8.34 -9.72
N LEU A 60 -11.46 -8.83 -9.39
CA LEU A 60 -10.24 -8.54 -10.15
C LEU A 60 -10.24 -9.14 -11.55
N LEU A 61 -10.91 -10.25 -11.77
CA LEU A 61 -10.93 -10.95 -13.06
C LEU A 61 -11.68 -10.17 -14.16
N VAL A 62 -12.55 -9.24 -13.76
CA VAL A 62 -13.37 -8.44 -14.67
C VAL A 62 -12.86 -6.99 -14.82
N GLU A 63 -11.90 -6.57 -14.02
CA GLU A 63 -11.37 -5.21 -14.06
C GLU A 63 -10.30 -5.05 -15.15
N GLU A 64 -10.47 -4.07 -16.04
CA GLU A 64 -9.49 -3.79 -17.11
C GLU A 64 -8.10 -3.41 -16.56
N ILE A 65 -8.06 -2.74 -15.41
CA ILE A 65 -6.80 -2.37 -14.79
C ILE A 65 -5.99 -3.59 -14.34
N ALA A 66 -6.67 -4.66 -13.89
CA ALA A 66 -6.00 -5.90 -13.53
C ALA A 66 -5.32 -6.54 -14.75
N LYS A 67 -5.98 -6.55 -15.90
CA LYS A 67 -5.39 -7.09 -17.14
C LYS A 67 -4.13 -6.33 -17.53
N ARG A 68 -4.15 -5.00 -17.42
CA ARG A 68 -3.02 -4.14 -17.74
C ARG A 68 -1.85 -4.38 -16.79
N GLU A 69 -2.11 -4.40 -15.49
CA GLU A 69 -1.10 -4.60 -14.44
C GLU A 69 -0.47 -5.99 -14.54
N ILE A 70 -1.28 -7.03 -14.71
CA ILE A 70 -0.80 -8.41 -14.93
C ILE A 70 0.02 -8.52 -16.23
N ALA A 71 -0.39 -7.85 -17.30
CA ALA A 71 0.37 -7.86 -18.55
C ALA A 71 1.78 -7.27 -18.37
N ILE A 72 1.94 -6.27 -17.50
CA ILE A 72 3.24 -5.67 -17.20
C ILE A 72 4.10 -6.59 -16.35
N ILE A 73 3.53 -7.22 -15.32
CA ILE A 73 4.23 -8.22 -14.53
C ILE A 73 4.78 -9.36 -15.42
N LEU A 74 4.02 -9.74 -16.44
CA LEU A 74 4.44 -10.79 -17.38
C LEU A 74 5.47 -10.32 -18.43
N ARG A 75 5.63 -9.01 -18.65
CA ARG A 75 6.63 -8.45 -19.58
C ARG A 75 7.96 -8.14 -18.91
N CYS A 76 7.95 -7.84 -17.62
CA CYS A 76 9.16 -7.57 -16.86
C CYS A 76 9.85 -8.88 -16.43
N ASP A 77 11.16 -8.81 -16.23
CA ASP A 77 11.95 -9.94 -15.75
C ASP A 77 11.70 -10.21 -14.27
N ILE A 78 11.46 -9.14 -13.48
CA ILE A 78 11.18 -9.21 -12.04
C ILE A 78 10.13 -8.15 -11.69
N SER A 79 9.21 -8.52 -10.80
CA SER A 79 8.24 -7.61 -10.18
C SER A 79 8.47 -7.54 -8.67
N LEU A 80 8.70 -6.33 -8.15
CA LEU A 80 8.86 -6.11 -6.71
C LEU A 80 7.47 -5.97 -6.09
N ILE A 81 7.18 -6.82 -5.09
CA ILE A 81 5.87 -6.90 -4.44
C ILE A 81 6.04 -6.63 -2.94
N ILE A 82 5.32 -5.65 -2.41
CA ILE A 82 5.48 -5.19 -1.04
C ILE A 82 4.79 -6.07 0.01
N ALA A 83 3.76 -6.84 -0.38
CA ALA A 83 2.93 -7.60 0.55
C ALA A 83 2.85 -9.09 0.18
N GLU A 84 3.02 -9.96 1.17
CA GLU A 84 2.87 -11.42 0.97
C GLU A 84 1.48 -11.80 0.45
N TYR A 85 0.43 -11.11 0.91
CA TYR A 85 -0.93 -11.32 0.42
C TYR A 85 -1.05 -11.05 -1.10
N GLU A 86 -0.37 -10.05 -1.61
CA GLU A 86 -0.38 -9.73 -3.04
C GLU A 86 0.37 -10.80 -3.85
N ILE A 87 1.48 -11.33 -3.33
CA ILE A 87 2.18 -12.48 -3.92
C ILE A 87 1.25 -13.69 -3.98
N GLU A 88 0.58 -14.03 -2.88
CA GLU A 88 -0.37 -15.13 -2.85
C GLU A 88 -1.51 -14.94 -3.88
N LEU A 89 -2.03 -13.73 -3.98
CA LEU A 89 -3.07 -13.38 -4.93
C LEU A 89 -2.59 -13.55 -6.39
N LEU A 90 -1.40 -13.04 -6.72
CA LEU A 90 -0.81 -13.16 -8.04
C LEU A 90 -0.59 -14.63 -8.44
N GLN A 91 -0.11 -15.44 -7.52
CA GLN A 91 0.13 -16.87 -7.76
C GLN A 91 -1.15 -17.69 -7.83
N THR A 92 -2.10 -17.44 -6.92
CA THR A 92 -3.30 -18.28 -6.80
C THR A 92 -4.40 -17.90 -7.79
N LEU A 93 -4.68 -16.60 -7.97
CA LEU A 93 -5.74 -16.13 -8.86
C LEU A 93 -5.26 -15.98 -10.30
N PHE A 94 -4.13 -15.28 -10.49
CA PHE A 94 -3.60 -14.96 -11.82
C PHE A 94 -2.61 -15.99 -12.37
N LYS A 95 -2.21 -16.98 -11.56
CA LYS A 95 -1.27 -18.05 -11.94
C LYS A 95 0.09 -17.53 -12.43
N ILE A 96 0.54 -16.41 -11.85
CA ILE A 96 1.85 -15.85 -12.17
C ILE A 96 2.94 -16.80 -11.65
N ASN A 97 3.98 -16.99 -12.48
CA ASN A 97 5.16 -17.78 -12.08
C ASN A 97 5.84 -17.10 -10.88
N PRO A 98 6.09 -17.84 -9.78
CA PRO A 98 6.81 -17.32 -8.61
C PRO A 98 8.16 -16.68 -8.94
N ASP A 99 8.87 -17.16 -9.95
CA ASP A 99 10.19 -16.65 -10.36
C ASP A 99 10.16 -15.20 -10.86
N LEU A 100 8.98 -14.69 -11.26
CA LEU A 100 8.78 -13.30 -11.66
C LEU A 100 8.49 -12.36 -10.48
N LEU A 101 8.26 -12.92 -9.28
CA LEU A 101 7.80 -12.17 -8.11
C LEU A 101 8.90 -12.13 -7.05
N PHE A 102 9.30 -10.94 -6.67
CA PHE A 102 10.25 -10.73 -5.59
C PHE A 102 9.59 -9.96 -4.44
N TYR A 103 9.54 -10.58 -3.26
CA TYR A 103 9.02 -9.92 -2.06
C TYR A 103 10.01 -8.87 -1.56
N LEU A 104 9.63 -7.62 -1.64
CA LEU A 104 10.42 -6.49 -1.15
C LEU A 104 9.54 -5.63 -0.22
N PRO A 105 9.50 -5.93 1.08
CA PRO A 105 8.77 -5.12 2.04
C PRO A 105 9.43 -3.75 2.21
N LEU A 106 8.72 -2.83 2.88
CA LEU A 106 9.30 -1.54 3.27
C LEU A 106 10.56 -1.77 4.09
N LEU A 107 11.67 -1.22 3.59
CA LEU A 107 12.96 -1.30 4.25
C LEU A 107 13.07 -0.16 5.26
N LEU A 108 13.36 -0.52 6.50
CA LEU A 108 13.57 0.43 7.60
C LEU A 108 14.94 0.19 8.22
N ASP A 109 15.55 1.26 8.68
CA ASP A 109 16.77 1.16 9.48
C ASP A 109 16.52 0.38 10.76
N SER A 110 17.50 -0.44 11.17
CA SER A 110 17.41 -1.15 12.42
C SER A 110 17.47 -0.16 13.60
N ILE A 111 16.54 -0.31 14.54
CA ILE A 111 16.58 0.47 15.79
C ILE A 111 17.67 -0.14 16.69
N ASP A 112 18.57 0.71 17.16
CA ASP A 112 19.64 0.27 18.06
C ASP A 112 19.10 -0.16 19.43
N LYS A 113 19.87 -1.05 20.09
CA LYS A 113 19.46 -1.63 21.38
C LYS A 113 19.27 -0.58 22.48
N GLN A 114 20.04 0.50 22.48
CA GLN A 114 19.95 1.54 23.49
C GLN A 114 18.64 2.33 23.33
N THR A 115 18.27 2.66 22.09
CA THR A 115 16.98 3.29 21.78
C THR A 115 15.81 2.40 22.25
N ILE A 116 15.87 1.08 21.95
CA ILE A 116 14.82 0.14 22.39
C ILE A 116 14.71 0.11 23.94
N GLN A 117 15.83 0.07 24.65
CA GLN A 117 15.86 0.05 26.11
C GLN A 117 15.31 1.31 26.76
N ASN A 118 15.37 2.45 26.06
CA ASN A 118 14.86 3.74 26.53
C ASN A 118 13.36 3.96 26.18
N LEU A 119 12.75 3.07 25.40
CA LEU A 119 11.33 3.17 25.12
C LEU A 119 10.50 2.83 26.37
N PRO A 120 9.34 3.50 26.55
CA PRO A 120 8.40 3.13 27.60
C PRO A 120 8.00 1.65 27.50
N SER A 121 7.77 1.01 28.65
CA SER A 121 7.26 -0.35 28.70
C SER A 121 5.86 -0.43 28.03
N PHE A 122 5.38 -1.64 27.76
CA PHE A 122 4.05 -1.79 27.19
C PHE A 122 2.97 -1.22 28.11
N GLU A 123 3.11 -1.43 29.41
CA GLU A 123 2.17 -1.00 30.44
C GLU A 123 2.11 0.53 30.59
N ASP A 124 3.19 1.24 30.22
CA ASP A 124 3.26 2.69 30.27
C ASP A 124 2.67 3.38 29.04
N ARG A 125 2.28 2.60 28.01
CA ARG A 125 1.78 3.13 26.74
C ARG A 125 0.26 3.18 26.76
N ASN A 126 -0.27 4.40 26.72
CA ASN A 126 -1.72 4.66 26.69
C ASN A 126 -2.14 5.53 25.50
N THR A 127 -1.26 5.70 24.53
CA THR A 127 -1.48 6.60 23.38
C THR A 127 -1.48 5.79 22.07
N PHE A 128 -2.54 5.92 21.32
CA PHE A 128 -2.69 5.38 19.98
C PHE A 128 -2.31 6.46 18.97
N ILE A 129 -1.68 6.05 17.89
CA ILE A 129 -1.22 6.96 16.83
C ILE A 129 -1.77 6.50 15.50
N PHE A 130 -2.33 7.43 14.74
CA PHE A 130 -2.63 7.28 13.33
C PHE A 130 -1.75 8.25 12.52
N ILE A 131 -1.16 7.79 11.42
CA ILE A 131 -0.34 8.61 10.53
C ILE A 131 -0.83 8.42 9.09
N GLY A 132 -1.09 9.53 8.37
CA GLY A 132 -1.52 9.44 6.97
C GLY A 132 -1.48 10.77 6.22
N ASN A 133 -1.37 10.70 4.89
CA ASN A 133 -1.56 11.85 4.02
C ASN A 133 -3.07 11.97 3.69
N PHE A 134 -3.70 13.08 4.09
CA PHE A 134 -5.15 13.27 3.97
C PHE A 134 -5.63 13.71 2.57
N LEU A 135 -4.72 13.92 1.62
CA LEU A 135 -5.09 13.97 0.20
C LEU A 135 -5.46 12.59 -0.35
N HIS A 136 -5.03 11.52 0.33
CA HIS A 136 -5.37 10.16 -0.04
C HIS A 136 -6.69 9.74 0.63
N GLU A 137 -7.73 9.53 -0.18
CA GLU A 137 -9.10 9.23 0.28
C GLU A 137 -9.17 8.09 1.31
N PRO A 138 -8.44 6.95 1.16
CA PRO A 138 -8.44 5.88 2.15
C PRO A 138 -8.00 6.32 3.55
N ASN A 139 -7.01 7.22 3.65
CA ASN A 139 -6.54 7.70 4.95
C ASN A 139 -7.58 8.56 5.65
N TRP A 140 -8.28 9.41 4.90
CA TRP A 140 -9.40 10.19 5.42
C TRP A 140 -10.52 9.27 5.92
N ASN A 141 -10.95 8.30 5.12
CA ASN A 141 -11.98 7.34 5.50
C ASN A 141 -11.56 6.50 6.72
N ALA A 142 -10.29 6.10 6.79
CA ALA A 142 -9.76 5.34 7.92
C ALA A 142 -9.82 6.14 9.22
N VAL A 143 -9.45 7.42 9.20
CA VAL A 143 -9.54 8.29 10.40
C VAL A 143 -11.00 8.50 10.82
N GLN A 144 -11.89 8.71 9.89
CA GLN A 144 -13.32 8.84 10.19
C GLN A 144 -13.85 7.56 10.84
N TYR A 145 -13.60 6.41 10.24
CA TYR A 145 -14.00 5.11 10.79
C TYR A 145 -13.38 4.83 12.16
N LEU A 146 -12.08 5.15 12.30
CA LEU A 146 -11.38 5.04 13.58
C LEU A 146 -12.08 5.88 14.66
N ASN A 147 -12.37 7.15 14.38
CA ASN A 147 -12.96 8.08 15.34
C ASN A 147 -14.42 7.73 15.68
N GLU A 148 -15.22 7.33 14.69
CA GLU A 148 -16.66 7.12 14.87
C GLU A 148 -17.01 5.70 15.36
N THR A 149 -16.22 4.71 14.98
CA THR A 149 -16.57 3.30 15.20
C THR A 149 -15.62 2.61 16.19
N ILE A 150 -14.31 2.74 15.99
CA ILE A 150 -13.32 1.99 16.77
C ILE A 150 -12.99 2.70 18.09
N TRP A 151 -12.73 4.01 18.01
CA TRP A 151 -12.28 4.78 19.17
C TRP A 151 -13.24 4.78 20.36
N PRO A 152 -14.57 4.87 20.19
CA PRO A 152 -15.53 4.74 21.28
C PRO A 152 -15.43 3.40 22.02
N ILE A 153 -15.12 2.30 21.30
CA ILE A 153 -14.95 0.97 21.90
C ILE A 153 -13.68 0.95 22.74
N ILE A 154 -12.57 1.46 22.20
CA ILE A 154 -11.31 1.55 22.94
C ILE A 154 -11.46 2.40 24.20
N ARG A 155 -12.06 3.57 24.11
CA ARG A 155 -12.24 4.47 25.25
C ARG A 155 -13.12 3.89 26.36
N LYS A 156 -14.03 3.01 26.03
CA LYS A 156 -14.84 2.31 27.03
C LYS A 156 -14.00 1.40 27.93
N GLU A 157 -13.02 0.70 27.35
CA GLU A 157 -12.12 -0.20 28.07
C GLU A 157 -10.88 0.52 28.63
N MET A 158 -10.46 1.61 27.99
CA MET A 158 -9.28 2.40 28.34
C MET A 158 -9.64 3.90 28.39
N PRO A 159 -10.34 4.40 29.43
CA PRO A 159 -10.82 5.79 29.49
C PRO A 159 -9.73 6.86 29.41
N GLU A 160 -8.53 6.55 29.90
CA GLU A 160 -7.36 7.45 29.90
C GLU A 160 -6.55 7.40 28.59
N ALA A 161 -6.93 6.54 27.64
CA ALA A 161 -6.22 6.44 26.37
C ALA A 161 -6.40 7.71 25.53
N ASN A 162 -5.34 8.05 24.79
CA ASN A 162 -5.35 9.17 23.85
C ASN A 162 -5.20 8.65 22.42
N LEU A 163 -5.86 9.33 21.47
CA LEU A 163 -5.67 9.12 20.04
C LEU A 163 -5.02 10.36 19.45
N LEU A 164 -3.83 10.20 18.88
CA LEU A 164 -3.12 11.24 18.16
C LEU A 164 -3.18 10.93 16.66
N VAL A 165 -3.64 11.91 15.91
CA VAL A 165 -3.75 11.82 14.45
C VAL A 165 -2.75 12.77 13.82
N TYR A 166 -1.74 12.21 13.14
CA TYR A 166 -0.71 12.95 12.43
C TYR A 166 -0.88 12.83 10.93
N GLY A 167 -0.56 13.89 10.20
CA GLY A 167 -0.56 13.79 8.75
C GLY A 167 -0.48 15.14 8.04
N ALA A 168 -0.13 15.06 6.75
CA ALA A 168 -0.08 16.21 5.88
C ALA A 168 -1.47 16.51 5.28
N TYR A 169 -1.72 17.79 4.98
CA TYR A 169 -2.91 18.29 4.25
C TYR A 169 -4.25 17.91 4.90
N PRO A 170 -4.46 18.10 6.21
CA PRO A 170 -5.72 17.80 6.85
C PRO A 170 -6.83 18.71 6.28
N SER A 171 -7.93 18.10 5.84
CA SER A 171 -9.11 18.85 5.45
C SER A 171 -9.82 19.43 6.69
N GLN A 172 -10.71 20.41 6.48
CA GLN A 172 -11.53 20.93 7.59
C GLN A 172 -12.31 19.83 8.31
N LYS A 173 -12.78 18.82 7.60
CA LYS A 173 -13.48 17.67 8.18
C LYS A 173 -12.59 16.88 9.14
N VAL A 174 -11.32 16.66 8.80
CA VAL A 174 -10.35 16.01 9.70
C VAL A 174 -10.11 16.88 10.94
N MET A 175 -9.94 18.19 10.75
CA MET A 175 -9.73 19.13 11.86
C MET A 175 -10.93 19.19 12.81
N GLN A 176 -12.16 19.04 12.30
CA GLN A 176 -13.38 18.99 13.10
C GLN A 176 -13.52 17.73 13.97
N LEU A 177 -12.75 16.67 13.68
CA LEU A 177 -12.73 15.48 14.54
C LEU A 177 -11.96 15.72 15.86
N HIS A 178 -11.21 16.82 15.95
CA HIS A 178 -10.50 17.17 17.18
C HIS A 178 -11.48 17.41 18.32
N GLN A 179 -11.34 16.61 19.38
CA GLN A 179 -12.09 16.77 20.61
C GLN A 179 -11.08 17.13 21.72
N PRO A 180 -11.23 18.26 22.40
CA PRO A 180 -10.43 18.54 23.58
C PRO A 180 -10.74 17.50 24.66
N LYS A 181 -9.78 17.24 25.53
CA LYS A 181 -9.91 16.34 26.69
C LYS A 181 -10.99 16.81 27.64
#